data_815c83b41d0901baa719b3d29b78762e
#
_entry.id   815c83b41d0901baa719b3d29b78762e
#
_cell.length_a   1.000
_cell.length_b   1.000
_cell.length_c   1.000
_cell.angle_alpha   90.00
_cell.angle_beta   90.00
_cell.angle_gamma   90.00
#
_symmetry.space_group_name_H-M   'P 1'
#
loop_
_entity.id
_entity.type
_entity.pdbx_description
1 polymer ?
#
loop_
_entity_poly.entity_id
_entity_poly.type
_entity_poly.pdbx_seq_one_letter_code
_entity_poly.pdbx_strand_id
1 'polypeptide(L)'
;YNINPSNFGMNTPLAAFFKTVGGAAFNVMLYILAGYIAMSIADRPGLAVGFVGGILAVQGTTFASLTDNTVTLVSSGFLGALIAGFVGGYIVLGLKKICSYLPESIEGIKTILLYPVFGIMIMGAFMLLINPYVGAINTGINNYLSSMNTANKILLGAILGGMMAIDLGGPVNKAAYTFGTGMLASGQYEIMAAVMAGGMVPPLAIALLATFFPKKINKKDKQAAYVNYIMGLSF
;
A
#
# COMPACT_ATOMS: atom_id res chain seq x y z
N TYR A 1 1.41 -30.02 21.56
CA TYR A 1 1.97 -29.26 20.44
C TYR A 1 2.63 -28.01 21.02
N ASN A 2 3.96 -28.01 21.15
CA ASN A 2 4.72 -26.79 21.46
C ASN A 2 4.72 -25.88 20.22
N ILE A 3 3.80 -24.95 20.17
CA ILE A 3 3.78 -23.91 19.13
C ILE A 3 4.88 -22.92 19.49
N ASN A 4 6.02 -23.00 18.79
CA ASN A 4 7.05 -21.99 18.90
C ASN A 4 6.54 -20.71 18.22
N PRO A 5 6.37 -19.58 18.92
CA PRO A 5 5.84 -18.35 18.34
C PRO A 5 6.64 -17.85 17.13
N SER A 6 7.96 -18.11 17.09
CA SER A 6 8.82 -17.75 15.96
C SER A 6 8.53 -18.52 14.68
N ASN A 7 7.95 -19.73 14.79
CA ASN A 7 7.59 -20.58 13.66
C ASN A 7 6.09 -20.62 13.36
N PHE A 8 5.32 -19.70 13.95
CA PHE A 8 3.89 -19.63 13.72
C PHE A 8 3.57 -19.45 12.22
N GLY A 9 2.71 -20.35 11.71
CA GLY A 9 2.37 -20.39 10.28
C GLY A 9 3.42 -21.06 9.39
N MET A 10 4.47 -21.70 9.94
CA MET A 10 5.52 -22.43 9.19
C MET A 10 5.69 -23.88 9.67
N ASN A 11 4.76 -24.40 10.48
CA ASN A 11 4.88 -25.71 11.12
C ASN A 11 4.70 -26.88 10.14
N THR A 12 4.14 -26.64 8.96
CA THR A 12 4.03 -27.64 7.88
C THR A 12 4.63 -27.09 6.59
N PRO A 13 5.16 -27.97 5.71
CA PRO A 13 5.74 -27.53 4.43
C PRO A 13 4.78 -26.70 3.58
N LEU A 14 3.50 -27.04 3.57
CA LEU A 14 2.46 -26.32 2.83
C LEU A 14 2.20 -24.93 3.44
N ALA A 15 2.10 -24.83 4.76
CA ALA A 15 1.94 -23.54 5.43
C ALA A 15 3.16 -22.64 5.24
N ALA A 16 4.38 -23.22 5.33
CA ALA A 16 5.61 -22.51 5.05
C ALA A 16 5.67 -21.98 3.60
N PHE A 17 5.23 -22.79 2.63
CA PHE A 17 5.13 -22.37 1.24
C PHE A 17 4.23 -21.14 1.07
N PHE A 18 2.99 -21.19 1.57
CA PHE A 18 2.06 -20.06 1.45
C PHE A 18 2.57 -18.82 2.18
N LYS A 19 3.15 -18.97 3.36
CA LYS A 19 3.73 -17.86 4.11
C LYS A 19 4.91 -17.23 3.39
N THR A 20 5.77 -18.03 2.77
CA THR A 20 6.94 -17.55 2.02
C THR A 20 6.50 -16.81 0.76
N VAL A 21 5.58 -17.38 -0.02
CA VAL A 21 5.06 -16.74 -1.24
C VAL A 21 4.29 -15.47 -0.91
N GLY A 22 3.42 -15.51 0.11
CA GLY A 22 2.69 -14.33 0.59
C GLY A 22 3.64 -13.24 1.09
N GLY A 23 4.67 -13.60 1.86
CA GLY A 23 5.69 -12.66 2.34
C GLY A 23 6.46 -12.00 1.20
N ALA A 24 6.83 -12.76 0.17
CA ALA A 24 7.48 -12.21 -1.03
C ALA A 24 6.58 -11.19 -1.74
N ALA A 25 5.28 -11.48 -1.87
CA ALA A 25 4.30 -10.54 -2.44
C ALA A 25 4.18 -9.25 -1.60
N PHE A 26 4.13 -9.38 -0.28
CA PHE A 26 4.09 -8.22 0.62
C PHE A 26 5.36 -7.37 0.55
N ASN A 27 6.52 -7.99 0.43
CA ASN A 27 7.81 -7.28 0.35
C ASN A 27 7.91 -6.35 -0.87
N VAL A 28 7.25 -6.68 -1.97
CA VAL A 28 7.25 -5.86 -3.20
C VAL A 28 6.04 -4.92 -3.32
N MET A 29 5.06 -5.03 -2.42
CA MET A 29 3.80 -4.30 -2.48
C MET A 29 3.99 -2.78 -2.62
N LEU A 30 4.85 -2.19 -1.80
CA LEU A 30 5.08 -0.74 -1.80
C LEU A 30 5.78 -0.25 -3.06
N TYR A 31 6.68 -1.06 -3.62
CA TYR A 31 7.37 -0.73 -4.87
C TYR A 31 6.40 -0.73 -6.04
N ILE A 32 5.53 -1.75 -6.10
CA ILE A 32 4.48 -1.87 -7.10
C ILE A 32 3.50 -0.71 -6.98
N LEU A 33 3.05 -0.40 -5.76
CA LEU A 33 2.15 0.72 -5.49
C LEU A 33 2.71 2.04 -6.04
N ALA A 34 3.95 2.39 -5.69
CA ALA A 34 4.59 3.61 -6.15
C ALA A 34 4.74 3.63 -7.69
N GLY A 35 5.13 2.51 -8.28
CA GLY A 35 5.25 2.37 -9.73
C GLY A 35 3.93 2.58 -10.46
N TYR A 36 2.85 1.95 -10.00
CA TYR A 36 1.53 2.09 -10.64
C TYR A 36 0.89 3.46 -10.43
N ILE A 37 1.12 4.11 -9.28
CA ILE A 37 0.70 5.51 -9.09
C ILE A 37 1.41 6.40 -10.12
N ALA A 38 2.73 6.29 -10.27
CA ALA A 38 3.48 7.07 -11.24
C ALA A 38 3.06 6.75 -12.69
N MET A 39 2.77 5.49 -12.99
CA MET A 39 2.25 5.06 -14.29
C MET A 39 0.87 5.66 -14.58
N SER A 40 -0.02 5.75 -13.59
CA SER A 40 -1.34 6.36 -13.77
C SER A 40 -1.29 7.84 -14.13
N ILE A 41 -0.19 8.52 -13.77
CA ILE A 41 0.02 9.95 -14.02
C ILE A 41 0.77 10.17 -15.35
N ALA A 42 1.81 9.38 -15.62
CA ALA A 42 2.77 9.64 -16.69
C ALA A 42 2.94 8.46 -17.67
N ASP A 43 2.00 7.51 -17.71
CA ASP A 43 2.04 6.30 -18.51
C ASP A 43 3.29 5.42 -18.23
N ARG A 44 3.63 4.54 -19.17
CA ARG A 44 4.70 3.54 -19.02
C ARG A 44 6.05 4.09 -18.53
N PRO A 45 6.56 5.25 -18.97
CA PRO A 45 7.81 5.79 -18.43
C PRO A 45 7.77 6.10 -16.92
N GLY A 46 6.59 6.42 -16.38
CA GLY A 46 6.40 6.66 -14.95
C GLY A 46 6.63 5.43 -14.08
N LEU A 47 6.32 4.23 -14.62
CA LEU A 47 6.40 2.98 -13.86
C LEU A 47 7.79 2.76 -13.25
N ALA A 48 8.84 2.87 -14.06
CA ALA A 48 10.21 2.63 -13.61
C ALA A 48 10.65 3.66 -12.56
N VAL A 49 10.32 4.92 -12.77
CA VAL A 49 10.68 6.03 -11.87
C VAL A 49 9.98 5.88 -10.51
N GLY A 50 8.68 5.60 -10.51
CA GLY A 50 7.92 5.34 -9.28
C GLY A 50 8.38 4.09 -8.56
N PHE A 51 8.68 3.02 -9.28
CA PHE A 51 9.17 1.76 -8.72
C PHE A 51 10.49 1.95 -7.97
N VAL A 52 11.48 2.61 -8.59
CA VAL A 52 12.76 2.91 -7.95
C VAL A 52 12.57 3.86 -6.76
N GLY A 53 11.71 4.88 -6.89
CA GLY A 53 11.36 5.75 -5.76
C GLY A 53 10.77 4.98 -4.58
N GLY A 54 9.89 4.01 -4.84
CA GLY A 54 9.34 3.11 -3.82
C GLY A 54 10.39 2.25 -3.14
N ILE A 55 11.37 1.72 -3.88
CA ILE A 55 12.51 0.98 -3.31
C ILE A 55 13.29 1.87 -2.34
N LEU A 56 13.66 3.09 -2.77
CA LEU A 56 14.42 4.03 -1.94
C LEU A 56 13.63 4.46 -0.69
N ALA A 57 12.30 4.58 -0.80
CA ALA A 57 11.43 4.86 0.34
C ALA A 57 11.49 3.77 1.40
N VAL A 58 11.42 2.50 0.98
CA VAL A 58 11.46 1.36 1.91
C VAL A 58 12.85 1.14 2.48
N GLN A 59 13.90 1.32 1.67
CA GLN A 59 15.28 1.25 2.15
C GLN A 59 15.65 2.36 3.12
N GLY A 60 14.99 3.52 3.02
CA GLY A 60 15.29 4.67 3.89
C GLY A 60 16.65 5.30 3.60
N THR A 61 17.19 5.13 2.39
CA THR A 61 18.48 5.67 1.99
C THR A 61 18.45 7.20 1.98
N THR A 62 19.51 7.82 2.48
CA THR A 62 19.68 9.29 2.58
C THR A 62 21.03 9.71 2.03
N PHE A 63 21.24 10.99 1.74
CA PHE A 63 22.56 11.48 1.33
C PHE A 63 23.63 11.23 2.41
N ALA A 64 23.27 11.37 3.68
CA ALA A 64 24.20 11.08 4.77
C ALA A 64 24.63 9.61 4.79
N SER A 65 23.72 8.69 4.50
CA SER A 65 24.03 7.25 4.46
C SER A 65 24.91 6.83 3.28
N LEU A 66 25.07 7.66 2.25
CA LEU A 66 25.98 7.38 1.14
C LEU A 66 27.46 7.65 1.51
N THR A 67 27.69 8.53 2.48
CA THR A 67 29.04 8.93 2.90
C THR A 67 29.46 8.30 4.22
N ASP A 68 28.50 7.95 5.06
CA ASP A 68 28.73 7.39 6.38
C ASP A 68 27.85 6.15 6.60
N ASN A 69 28.49 4.99 6.63
CA ASN A 69 27.81 3.69 6.86
C ASN A 69 27.32 3.50 8.30
N THR A 70 27.63 4.41 9.22
CA THR A 70 27.15 4.36 10.60
C THR A 70 25.75 4.99 10.76
N VAL A 71 25.27 5.71 9.74
CA VAL A 71 23.94 6.34 9.75
C VAL A 71 22.86 5.26 9.67
N THR A 72 21.99 5.24 10.68
CA THR A 72 20.84 4.32 10.71
C THR A 72 19.85 4.70 9.62
N LEU A 73 19.55 3.74 8.74
CA LEU A 73 18.52 3.91 7.71
C LEU A 73 17.14 3.88 8.36
N VAL A 74 16.34 4.90 8.10
CA VAL A 74 14.97 4.99 8.60
C VAL A 74 14.00 4.91 7.43
N SER A 75 13.33 3.76 7.29
CA SER A 75 12.35 3.56 6.24
C SER A 75 11.24 4.60 6.30
N SER A 76 10.99 5.29 5.20
CA SER A 76 9.81 6.14 5.05
C SER A 76 8.54 5.33 4.72
N GLY A 77 8.68 4.03 4.48
CA GLY A 77 7.61 3.04 4.41
C GLY A 77 6.54 3.39 3.39
N PHE A 78 5.29 3.16 3.80
CA PHE A 78 4.12 3.40 2.96
C PHE A 78 3.96 4.88 2.55
N LEU A 79 4.18 5.83 3.48
CA LEU A 79 4.09 7.27 3.19
C LEU A 79 5.11 7.68 2.14
N GLY A 80 6.35 7.20 2.28
CA GLY A 80 7.41 7.45 1.30
C GLY A 80 7.08 6.86 -0.06
N ALA A 81 6.53 5.66 -0.12
CA ALA A 81 6.11 5.03 -1.37
C ALA A 81 4.98 5.80 -2.08
N LEU A 82 4.00 6.31 -1.33
CA LEU A 82 2.96 7.20 -1.89
C LEU A 82 3.56 8.47 -2.49
N ILE A 83 4.41 9.15 -1.74
CA ILE A 83 5.09 10.37 -2.21
C ILE A 83 5.92 10.06 -3.45
N ALA A 84 6.67 8.96 -3.45
CA ALA A 84 7.48 8.51 -4.58
C ALA A 84 6.62 8.26 -5.84
N GLY A 85 5.45 7.66 -5.69
CA GLY A 85 4.53 7.40 -6.79
C GLY A 85 4.02 8.70 -7.42
N PHE A 86 3.49 9.61 -6.61
CA PHE A 86 2.98 10.89 -7.11
C PHE A 86 4.08 11.75 -7.71
N VAL A 87 5.16 11.98 -6.98
CA VAL A 87 6.27 12.83 -7.43
C VAL A 87 6.95 12.23 -8.66
N GLY A 88 7.16 10.90 -8.69
CA GLY A 88 7.72 10.19 -9.84
C GLY A 88 6.91 10.40 -11.11
N GLY A 89 5.59 10.33 -11.02
CA GLY A 89 4.69 10.65 -12.12
C GLY A 89 4.84 12.08 -12.62
N TYR A 90 4.85 13.05 -11.73
CA TYR A 90 5.02 14.47 -12.11
C TYR A 90 6.42 14.79 -12.65
N ILE A 91 7.48 14.15 -12.13
CA ILE A 91 8.84 14.27 -12.69
C ILE A 91 8.83 13.84 -14.16
N VAL A 92 8.23 12.70 -14.48
CA VAL A 92 8.17 12.21 -15.86
C VAL A 92 7.30 13.10 -16.75
N LEU A 93 6.19 13.64 -16.25
CA LEU A 93 5.40 14.64 -17.00
C LEU A 93 6.22 15.89 -17.30
N GLY A 94 7.00 16.37 -16.33
CA GLY A 94 7.92 17.50 -16.52
C GLY A 94 8.97 17.18 -17.59
N LEU A 95 9.57 15.99 -17.55
CA LEU A 95 10.53 15.55 -18.56
C LEU A 95 9.91 15.41 -19.94
N LYS A 96 8.69 14.88 -20.05
CA LYS A 96 7.95 14.83 -21.33
C LYS A 96 7.77 16.24 -21.90
N LYS A 97 7.42 17.23 -21.08
CA LYS A 97 7.26 18.62 -21.49
C LYS A 97 8.59 19.24 -21.93
N ILE A 98 9.68 18.99 -21.22
CA ILE A 98 11.02 19.51 -21.60
C ILE A 98 11.48 18.84 -22.88
N CYS A 99 11.33 17.52 -23.00
CA CYS A 99 11.76 16.79 -24.19
C CYS A 99 10.85 17.00 -25.43
N SER A 100 9.69 17.65 -25.29
CA SER A 100 8.85 18.01 -26.45
C SER A 100 9.51 19.03 -27.38
N TYR A 101 10.49 19.79 -26.89
CA TYR A 101 11.29 20.70 -27.70
C TYR A 101 12.36 20.00 -28.56
N LEU A 102 12.61 18.71 -28.34
CA LEU A 102 13.61 17.94 -29.08
C LEU A 102 13.01 17.41 -30.39
N PRO A 103 13.82 17.24 -31.48
CA PRO A 103 13.35 16.75 -32.77
C PRO A 103 12.64 15.39 -32.69
N GLU A 104 11.69 15.17 -33.59
CA GLU A 104 10.97 13.89 -33.73
C GLU A 104 11.88 12.70 -34.08
N SER A 105 12.99 12.96 -34.78
CA SER A 105 13.96 11.93 -35.15
C SER A 105 14.55 11.13 -34.00
N ILE A 106 14.47 11.68 -32.74
CA ILE A 106 14.98 11.03 -31.53
C ILE A 106 13.86 10.57 -30.58
N GLU A 107 12.61 10.49 -31.06
CA GLU A 107 11.45 10.11 -30.22
C GLU A 107 11.64 8.76 -29.50
N GLY A 108 12.21 7.77 -30.19
CA GLY A 108 12.54 6.47 -29.58
C GLY A 108 13.55 6.59 -28.43
N ILE A 109 14.54 7.48 -28.56
CA ILE A 109 15.56 7.71 -27.52
C ILE A 109 14.95 8.41 -26.33
N LYS A 110 14.00 9.34 -26.52
CA LYS A 110 13.29 10.03 -25.41
C LYS A 110 12.61 9.03 -24.49
N THR A 111 11.85 8.11 -25.04
CA THR A 111 11.03 7.15 -24.27
C THR A 111 11.84 6.04 -23.61
N ILE A 112 12.87 5.52 -24.30
CA ILE A 112 13.65 4.38 -23.83
C ILE A 112 14.78 4.80 -22.89
N LEU A 113 15.41 5.95 -23.14
CA LEU A 113 16.61 6.39 -22.43
C LEU A 113 16.36 7.62 -21.57
N LEU A 114 15.88 8.75 -22.16
CA LEU A 114 15.85 10.02 -21.47
C LEU A 114 14.87 10.01 -20.27
N TYR A 115 13.63 9.57 -20.47
CA TYR A 115 12.64 9.57 -19.40
C TYR A 115 13.02 8.63 -18.24
N PRO A 116 13.42 7.36 -18.46
CA PRO A 116 13.82 6.50 -17.35
C PRO A 116 15.10 6.98 -16.66
N VAL A 117 16.16 7.29 -17.40
CA VAL A 117 17.45 7.65 -16.78
C VAL A 117 17.35 8.92 -15.98
N PHE A 118 16.92 10.04 -16.60
CA PHE A 118 16.79 11.30 -15.88
C PHE A 118 15.68 11.27 -14.86
N GLY A 119 14.58 10.56 -15.12
CA GLY A 119 13.51 10.38 -14.16
C GLY A 119 13.97 9.67 -12.89
N ILE A 120 14.69 8.56 -13.02
CA ILE A 120 15.24 7.80 -11.90
C ILE A 120 16.29 8.63 -11.14
N MET A 121 17.18 9.34 -11.84
CA MET A 121 18.18 10.18 -11.18
C MET A 121 17.54 11.29 -10.34
N ILE A 122 16.59 12.04 -10.92
CA ILE A 122 15.87 13.11 -10.23
C ILE A 122 15.07 12.54 -9.05
N MET A 123 14.37 11.41 -9.28
CA MET A 123 13.61 10.73 -8.23
C MET A 123 14.50 10.23 -7.12
N GLY A 124 15.66 9.67 -7.45
CA GLY A 124 16.67 9.23 -6.49
C GLY A 124 17.12 10.39 -5.60
N ALA A 125 17.56 11.49 -6.20
CA ALA A 125 17.97 12.69 -5.47
C ALA A 125 16.84 13.23 -4.56
N PHE A 126 15.61 13.27 -5.07
CA PHE A 126 14.44 13.69 -4.30
C PHE A 126 14.19 12.77 -3.10
N MET A 127 14.21 11.45 -3.29
CA MET A 127 13.98 10.50 -2.19
C MET A 127 15.06 10.56 -1.13
N LEU A 128 16.35 10.69 -1.52
CA LEU A 128 17.44 10.83 -0.58
C LEU A 128 17.32 12.09 0.30
N LEU A 129 16.73 13.16 -0.24
CA LEU A 129 16.44 14.39 0.52
C LEU A 129 15.27 14.22 1.47
N ILE A 130 14.17 13.58 1.01
CA ILE A 130 12.90 13.56 1.75
C ILE A 130 12.81 12.42 2.77
N ASN A 131 13.54 11.32 2.56
CA ASN A 131 13.48 10.13 3.42
C ASN A 131 13.70 10.41 4.91
N PRO A 132 14.64 11.26 5.35
CA PRO A 132 14.83 11.54 6.78
C PRO A 132 13.56 12.09 7.43
N TYR A 133 12.88 12.99 6.74
CA TYR A 133 11.68 13.67 7.26
C TYR A 133 10.46 12.72 7.26
N VAL A 134 10.22 12.05 6.15
CA VAL A 134 9.10 11.12 6.03
C VAL A 134 9.30 9.88 6.89
N GLY A 135 10.55 9.40 7.00
CA GLY A 135 10.91 8.30 7.89
C GLY A 135 10.69 8.65 9.37
N ALA A 136 11.03 9.87 9.78
CA ALA A 136 10.74 10.34 11.14
C ALA A 136 9.23 10.38 11.42
N ILE A 137 8.42 10.86 10.47
CA ILE A 137 6.95 10.85 10.59
C ILE A 137 6.44 9.40 10.68
N ASN A 138 6.89 8.52 9.79
CA ASN A 138 6.49 7.10 9.79
C ASN A 138 6.84 6.42 11.12
N THR A 139 8.04 6.66 11.64
CA THR A 139 8.48 6.15 12.94
C THR A 139 7.65 6.73 14.08
N GLY A 140 7.36 8.03 14.04
CA GLY A 140 6.51 8.70 15.03
C GLY A 140 5.10 8.10 15.08
N ILE A 141 4.49 7.84 13.94
CA ILE A 141 3.18 7.17 13.86
C ILE A 141 3.25 5.76 14.44
N ASN A 142 4.26 4.98 14.07
CA ASN A 142 4.44 3.61 14.58
C ASN A 142 4.65 3.59 16.09
N ASN A 143 5.48 4.48 16.62
CA ASN A 143 5.71 4.60 18.07
C ASN A 143 4.44 4.99 18.81
N TYR A 144 3.68 5.96 18.28
CA TYR A 144 2.40 6.37 18.84
C TYR A 144 1.40 5.21 18.91
N LEU A 145 1.22 4.48 17.80
CA LEU A 145 0.33 3.33 17.72
C LEU A 145 0.76 2.19 18.65
N SER A 146 2.06 1.94 18.74
CA SER A 146 2.61 0.91 19.64
C SER A 146 2.47 1.28 21.13
N SER A 147 2.46 2.57 21.45
CA SER A 147 2.25 3.08 22.81
C SER A 147 0.79 3.16 23.24
N MET A 148 -0.16 2.99 22.31
CA MET A 148 -1.59 3.04 22.63
C MET A 148 -2.00 1.91 23.58
N ASN A 149 -2.79 2.24 24.60
CA ASN A 149 -3.39 1.26 25.48
C ASN A 149 -4.53 0.48 24.75
N THR A 150 -4.96 -0.64 25.34
CA THR A 150 -5.96 -1.52 24.73
C THR A 150 -7.28 -0.79 24.45
N ALA A 151 -7.73 0.11 25.33
CA ALA A 151 -8.97 0.86 25.13
C ALA A 151 -8.90 1.77 23.91
N ASN A 152 -7.80 2.48 23.72
CA ASN A 152 -7.58 3.35 22.56
C ASN A 152 -7.45 2.55 21.25
N LYS A 153 -6.82 1.37 21.30
CA LYS A 153 -6.76 0.45 20.12
C LYS A 153 -8.15 -0.06 19.73
N ILE A 154 -9.01 -0.39 20.72
CA ILE A 154 -10.40 -0.80 20.47
C ILE A 154 -11.17 0.35 19.83
N LEU A 155 -11.04 1.58 20.35
CA LEU A 155 -11.70 2.76 19.79
C LEU A 155 -11.24 3.03 18.35
N LEU A 156 -9.94 3.00 18.09
CA LEU A 156 -9.39 3.15 16.75
C LEU A 156 -9.92 2.08 15.79
N GLY A 157 -9.94 0.82 16.24
CA GLY A 157 -10.47 -0.30 15.47
C GLY A 157 -11.96 -0.14 15.15
N ALA A 158 -12.75 0.34 16.11
CA ALA A 158 -14.19 0.62 15.91
C ALA A 158 -14.41 1.74 14.89
N ILE A 159 -13.60 2.81 14.95
CA ILE A 159 -13.67 3.91 13.97
C ILE A 159 -13.33 3.40 12.57
N LEU A 160 -12.20 2.72 12.40
CA LEU A 160 -11.73 2.22 11.10
C LEU A 160 -12.68 1.16 10.53
N GLY A 161 -13.14 0.23 11.35
CA GLY A 161 -14.14 -0.77 10.94
C GLY A 161 -15.47 -0.12 10.55
N GLY A 162 -15.91 0.91 11.29
CA GLY A 162 -17.07 1.71 10.94
C GLY A 162 -16.91 2.44 9.60
N MET A 163 -15.75 3.04 9.34
CA MET A 163 -15.44 3.69 8.07
C MET A 163 -15.55 2.73 6.87
N MET A 164 -15.20 1.45 7.07
CA MET A 164 -15.34 0.42 6.02
C MET A 164 -16.81 0.14 5.67
N ALA A 165 -17.70 0.23 6.64
CA ALA A 165 -19.12 -0.10 6.49
C ALA A 165 -20.00 1.08 6.05
N ILE A 166 -19.57 2.33 6.24
CA ILE A 166 -20.38 3.53 6.01
C ILE A 166 -20.70 3.75 4.53
N ASP A 167 -19.72 3.65 3.64
CA ASP A 167 -19.90 4.02 2.23
C ASP A 167 -19.58 2.92 1.21
N LEU A 168 -19.37 1.68 1.67
CA LEU A 168 -19.30 0.45 0.86
C LEU A 168 -18.41 0.55 -0.40
N GLY A 169 -17.27 1.21 -0.30
CA GLY A 169 -16.31 1.37 -1.41
C GLY A 169 -16.13 2.82 -1.89
N GLY A 170 -16.71 3.78 -1.20
CA GLY A 170 -16.51 5.20 -1.41
C GLY A 170 -15.19 5.73 -0.80
N PRO A 171 -15.05 7.07 -0.70
CA PRO A 171 -13.80 7.70 -0.24
C PRO A 171 -13.46 7.37 1.21
N VAL A 172 -14.44 7.22 2.10
CA VAL A 172 -14.23 6.92 3.53
C VAL A 172 -13.68 5.51 3.71
N ASN A 173 -14.28 4.53 3.01
CA ASN A 173 -13.80 3.16 2.95
C ASN A 173 -12.36 3.09 2.43
N LYS A 174 -12.08 3.77 1.32
CA LYS A 174 -10.73 3.79 0.73
C LYS A 174 -9.69 4.42 1.66
N ALA A 175 -10.05 5.47 2.39
CA ALA A 175 -9.15 6.08 3.37
C ALA A 175 -8.79 5.11 4.50
N ALA A 176 -9.77 4.41 5.08
CA ALA A 176 -9.54 3.40 6.10
C ALA A 176 -8.69 2.23 5.58
N TYR A 177 -8.98 1.73 4.39
CA TYR A 177 -8.22 0.64 3.77
C TYR A 177 -6.79 1.05 3.45
N THR A 178 -6.58 2.24 2.90
CA THR A 178 -5.25 2.79 2.59
C THR A 178 -4.43 2.95 3.86
N PHE A 179 -5.02 3.48 4.92
CA PHE A 179 -4.38 3.58 6.23
C PHE A 179 -4.02 2.20 6.79
N GLY A 180 -4.95 1.24 6.77
CA GLY A 180 -4.72 -0.13 7.22
C GLY A 180 -3.59 -0.82 6.45
N THR A 181 -3.53 -0.63 5.12
CA THR A 181 -2.46 -1.16 4.26
C THR A 181 -1.10 -0.55 4.62
N GLY A 182 -1.05 0.75 4.90
CA GLY A 182 0.16 1.42 5.36
C GLY A 182 0.66 0.87 6.71
N MET A 183 -0.26 0.64 7.63
CA MET A 183 0.06 0.07 8.94
C MET A 183 0.50 -1.39 8.86
N LEU A 184 -0.10 -2.16 7.94
CA LEU A 184 0.32 -3.53 7.65
C LEU A 184 1.78 -3.59 7.17
N ALA A 185 2.17 -2.69 6.26
CA ALA A 185 3.54 -2.55 5.79
C ALA A 185 4.54 -2.18 6.91
N SER A 186 4.05 -1.54 7.97
CA SER A 186 4.82 -1.17 9.17
C SER A 186 4.77 -2.23 10.29
N GLY A 187 4.14 -3.40 10.05
CA GLY A 187 4.02 -4.49 11.03
C GLY A 187 2.89 -4.32 12.06
N GLN A 188 2.02 -3.32 11.91
CA GLN A 188 0.86 -3.08 12.79
C GLN A 188 -0.38 -3.83 12.27
N TYR A 189 -0.38 -5.14 12.44
CA TYR A 189 -1.42 -6.03 11.87
C TYR A 189 -2.81 -5.85 12.48
N GLU A 190 -2.88 -5.44 13.74
CA GLU A 190 -4.14 -5.26 14.49
C GLU A 190 -5.07 -4.25 13.81
N ILE A 191 -4.50 -3.20 13.24
CA ILE A 191 -5.23 -2.12 12.57
C ILE A 191 -5.88 -2.64 11.28
N MET A 192 -5.11 -3.36 10.47
CA MET A 192 -5.65 -3.96 9.25
C MET A 192 -6.68 -5.04 9.55
N ALA A 193 -6.50 -5.82 10.62
CA ALA A 193 -7.51 -6.80 11.05
C ALA A 193 -8.85 -6.13 11.39
N ALA A 194 -8.84 -4.98 12.05
CA ALA A 194 -10.07 -4.22 12.32
C ALA A 194 -10.74 -3.67 11.05
N VAL A 195 -9.93 -3.17 10.10
CA VAL A 195 -10.39 -2.73 8.78
C VAL A 195 -11.06 -3.88 8.01
N MET A 196 -10.40 -5.04 7.95
CA MET A 196 -10.93 -6.22 7.28
C MET A 196 -12.22 -6.73 7.93
N ALA A 197 -12.26 -6.83 9.26
CA ALA A 197 -13.47 -7.20 9.97
C ALA A 197 -14.65 -6.25 9.68
N GLY A 198 -14.40 -4.94 9.64
CA GLY A 198 -15.40 -3.93 9.26
C GLY A 198 -15.90 -4.11 7.83
N GLY A 199 -15.03 -4.46 6.90
CA GLY A 199 -15.38 -4.72 5.49
C GLY A 199 -16.17 -6.01 5.28
N MET A 200 -16.02 -7.01 6.14
CA MET A 200 -16.76 -8.29 6.07
C MET A 200 -18.24 -8.15 6.48
N VAL A 201 -18.55 -7.21 7.36
CA VAL A 201 -19.89 -7.08 7.96
C VAL A 201 -20.98 -6.77 6.92
N PRO A 202 -20.87 -5.79 6.01
CA PRO A 202 -21.95 -5.45 5.07
C PRO A 202 -22.31 -6.59 4.11
N PRO A 203 -21.37 -7.28 3.43
CA PRO A 203 -21.73 -8.38 2.55
C PRO A 203 -22.34 -9.55 3.31
N LEU A 204 -21.84 -9.89 4.50
CA LEU A 204 -22.44 -10.94 5.33
C LEU A 204 -23.83 -10.56 5.80
N ALA A 205 -24.08 -9.30 6.16
CA ALA A 205 -25.41 -8.83 6.54
C ALA A 205 -26.42 -8.97 5.39
N ILE A 206 -26.02 -8.63 4.15
CA ILE A 206 -26.87 -8.79 2.96
C ILE A 206 -27.14 -10.28 2.70
N ALA A 207 -26.15 -11.15 2.83
CA ALA A 207 -26.31 -12.59 2.65
C ALA A 207 -27.26 -13.20 3.70
N LEU A 208 -27.12 -12.80 4.96
CA LEU A 208 -28.02 -13.19 6.06
C LEU A 208 -29.45 -12.69 5.82
N LEU A 209 -29.59 -11.42 5.37
CA LEU A 209 -30.90 -10.85 5.03
C LEU A 209 -31.60 -11.69 3.93
N ALA A 210 -30.86 -12.12 2.91
CA ALA A 210 -31.39 -12.97 1.84
C ALA A 210 -31.85 -14.33 2.33
N THR A 211 -31.16 -14.85 3.37
CA THR A 211 -31.47 -16.18 3.94
C THR A 211 -32.66 -16.12 4.89
N PHE A 212 -32.64 -15.19 5.85
CA PHE A 212 -33.68 -15.13 6.88
C PHE A 212 -34.93 -14.34 6.46
N PHE A 213 -34.77 -13.36 5.56
CA PHE A 213 -35.87 -12.49 5.11
C PHE A 213 -36.01 -12.48 3.58
N PRO A 214 -36.19 -13.63 2.91
CA PRO A 214 -36.15 -13.74 1.45
C PRO A 214 -37.28 -12.94 0.73
N LYS A 215 -38.32 -12.55 1.46
CA LYS A 215 -39.41 -11.71 0.94
C LYS A 215 -39.04 -10.24 0.81
N LYS A 216 -37.98 -9.77 1.47
CA LYS A 216 -37.51 -8.39 1.45
C LYS A 216 -36.50 -8.09 0.34
N ILE A 217 -36.03 -9.12 -0.38
CA ILE A 217 -35.07 -8.97 -1.48
C ILE A 217 -35.74 -9.35 -2.80
N ASN A 218 -35.51 -8.57 -3.84
CA ASN A 218 -35.98 -8.85 -5.18
C ASN A 218 -35.45 -10.18 -5.70
N LYS A 219 -36.27 -10.90 -6.51
CA LYS A 219 -35.87 -12.18 -7.06
C LYS A 219 -34.57 -12.12 -7.90
N LYS A 220 -34.33 -11.00 -8.59
CA LYS A 220 -33.12 -10.77 -9.39
C LYS A 220 -31.85 -10.63 -8.53
N ASP A 221 -31.98 -10.00 -7.35
CA ASP A 221 -30.85 -9.69 -6.48
C ASP A 221 -30.53 -10.83 -5.52
N LYS A 222 -31.41 -11.82 -5.41
CA LYS A 222 -31.29 -12.92 -4.46
C LYS A 222 -30.06 -13.80 -4.72
N GLN A 223 -29.72 -14.07 -5.98
CA GLN A 223 -28.52 -14.85 -6.32
C GLN A 223 -27.24 -14.08 -5.98
N ALA A 224 -27.20 -12.77 -6.32
CA ALA A 224 -26.09 -11.90 -5.95
C ALA A 224 -25.93 -11.78 -4.43
N ALA A 225 -27.04 -11.73 -3.68
CA ALA A 225 -27.01 -11.69 -2.24
C ALA A 225 -26.37 -12.95 -1.61
N TYR A 226 -26.58 -14.12 -2.17
CA TYR A 226 -25.95 -15.36 -1.68
C TYR A 226 -24.42 -15.42 -1.98
N VAL A 227 -23.97 -14.82 -3.08
CA VAL A 227 -22.54 -14.70 -3.39
C VAL A 227 -21.81 -13.91 -2.32
N ASN A 228 -22.49 -13.00 -1.64
CA ASN A 228 -21.93 -12.21 -0.55
C ASN A 228 -21.47 -13.03 0.66
N TYR A 229 -21.91 -14.29 0.82
CA TYR A 229 -21.30 -15.19 1.80
C TYR A 229 -19.82 -15.45 1.47
N ILE A 230 -19.55 -15.75 0.20
CA ILE A 230 -18.17 -16.01 -0.25
C ILE A 230 -17.36 -14.70 -0.18
N MET A 231 -17.94 -13.61 -0.68
CA MET A 231 -17.27 -12.30 -0.66
C MET A 231 -16.95 -11.82 0.76
N GLY A 232 -17.88 -11.98 1.70
CA GLY A 232 -17.68 -11.57 3.09
C GLY A 232 -16.69 -12.46 3.85
N LEU A 233 -16.61 -13.76 3.53
CA LEU A 233 -15.68 -14.68 4.18
C LEU A 233 -14.26 -14.63 3.57
N SER A 234 -14.14 -14.23 2.31
CA SER A 234 -12.86 -14.18 1.58
C SER A 234 -12.22 -12.80 1.56
N PHE A 235 -12.85 -11.82 2.14
CA PHE A 235 -12.44 -10.41 2.13
C PHE A 235 -11.01 -10.16 2.64
#